data_56b8889b689bfbe5cbb5ab1ba1f31f52
#
_entry.id   56b8889b689bfbe5cbb5ab1ba1f31f52
#
_cell.length_a   1.000
_cell.length_b   1.000
_cell.length_c   1.000
_cell.angle_alpha   90.00
_cell.angle_beta   90.00
_cell.angle_gamma   90.00
#
_symmetry.space_group_name_H-M   'P 1'
#
loop_
_entity.id
_entity.type
_entity.pdbx_description
1 polymer ?
#
loop_
_entity_poly.entity_id
_entity_poly.type
_entity_poly.pdbx_seq_one_letter_code
_entity_poly.pdbx_strand_id
1 'polypeptide(L)'
;MDRFLQGRTALVTGSTSGIGLAIAQALASAGARVAINGLGSAEQIEAALKSVTDAGSESQHFDADLRKPDQIAHMLEAVQAWGNIDILVNCAGIQHAAPLAEQPPQKWDDIIAINLSAAFHTMQQALPGMAERGYGRVVNIASVHGLVASQNKAPYVASKFGIVGLSKVAALEYAAAGSRDSGGVTVNCVCPGWVETPLIEPQIQAHRNGGSRDDGVRALLEEKQPSLRMSLPEDIGAMVVWLCRREAHNLTGAAMPMDGGWTAQ
;
A
#
# COMPACT_ATOMS: atom_id res chain seq x y z
N MET A 1 8.57 14.75 15.65
CA MET A 1 9.05 14.33 14.31
C MET A 1 9.23 15.56 13.43
N ASP A 2 10.19 15.51 12.51
CA ASP A 2 10.37 16.55 11.49
C ASP A 2 9.13 16.53 10.55
N ARG A 3 8.42 17.66 10.43
CA ARG A 3 7.19 17.80 9.63
C ARG A 3 7.51 18.19 8.17
N PHE A 4 8.45 17.50 7.56
CA PHE A 4 8.98 17.82 6.23
C PHE A 4 7.95 17.66 5.08
N LEU A 5 6.80 17.04 5.34
CA LEU A 5 5.70 16.91 4.37
C LEU A 5 4.63 18.02 4.55
N GLN A 6 4.89 19.04 5.36
CA GLN A 6 3.95 20.16 5.50
C GLN A 6 3.65 20.81 4.14
N GLY A 7 2.38 21.03 3.86
CA GLY A 7 1.90 21.55 2.57
C GLY A 7 1.72 20.48 1.47
N ARG A 8 2.01 19.21 1.76
CA ARG A 8 1.76 18.09 0.85
C ARG A 8 0.47 17.38 1.18
N THR A 9 -0.19 16.84 0.17
CA THR A 9 -1.40 16.01 0.30
C THR A 9 -1.09 14.58 -0.12
N ALA A 10 -1.45 13.63 0.73
CA ALA A 10 -1.35 12.21 0.49
C ALA A 10 -2.74 11.57 0.31
N LEU A 11 -2.88 10.69 -0.67
CA LEU A 11 -3.99 9.75 -0.79
C LEU A 11 -3.50 8.35 -0.45
N VAL A 12 -4.16 7.69 0.51
CA VAL A 12 -3.85 6.31 0.88
C VAL A 12 -5.10 5.45 0.70
N THR A 13 -5.05 4.48 -0.21
CA THR A 13 -6.16 3.53 -0.39
C THR A 13 -6.07 2.39 0.63
N GLY A 14 -7.23 1.84 1.05
CA GLY A 14 -7.27 0.78 2.06
C GLY A 14 -6.79 1.23 3.43
N SER A 15 -7.03 2.50 3.80
CA SER A 15 -6.45 3.14 4.99
C SER A 15 -7.40 3.26 6.19
N THR A 16 -8.52 2.53 6.18
CA THR A 16 -9.40 2.42 7.35
C THR A 16 -8.91 1.40 8.38
N SER A 17 -7.88 0.60 8.07
CA SER A 17 -7.30 -0.40 8.97
C SER A 17 -5.89 -0.84 8.56
N GLY A 18 -5.22 -1.62 9.41
CA GLY A 18 -3.98 -2.35 9.11
C GLY A 18 -2.85 -1.47 8.57
N ILE A 19 -2.15 -1.97 7.54
CA ILE A 19 -0.98 -1.28 6.95
C ILE A 19 -1.36 0.11 6.42
N GLY A 20 -2.50 0.23 5.73
CA GLY A 20 -2.93 1.50 5.15
C GLY A 20 -3.19 2.58 6.21
N LEU A 21 -3.80 2.20 7.34
CA LEU A 21 -4.03 3.12 8.45
C LEU A 21 -2.70 3.58 9.09
N ALA A 22 -1.77 2.65 9.35
CA ALA A 22 -0.46 2.99 9.89
C ALA A 22 0.34 3.90 8.95
N ILE A 23 0.26 3.68 7.63
CA ILE A 23 0.86 4.58 6.63
C ILE A 23 0.22 5.97 6.71
N ALA A 24 -1.12 6.05 6.77
CA ALA A 24 -1.83 7.31 6.87
C ALA A 24 -1.42 8.11 8.12
N GLN A 25 -1.33 7.44 9.28
CA GLN A 25 -0.85 8.03 10.54
C GLN A 25 0.61 8.51 10.43
N ALA A 26 1.49 7.70 9.83
CA ALA A 26 2.89 8.06 9.67
C ALA A 26 3.07 9.30 8.76
N LEU A 27 2.33 9.38 7.65
CA LEU A 27 2.32 10.54 6.75
C LEU A 27 1.75 11.79 7.43
N ALA A 28 0.67 11.66 8.22
CA ALA A 28 0.11 12.75 9.01
C ALA A 28 1.11 13.26 10.06
N SER A 29 1.81 12.36 10.76
CA SER A 29 2.86 12.71 11.73
C SER A 29 4.04 13.45 11.07
N ALA A 30 4.34 13.13 9.80
CA ALA A 30 5.33 13.83 8.99
C ALA A 30 4.83 15.17 8.42
N GLY A 31 3.56 15.51 8.62
CA GLY A 31 2.96 16.81 8.28
C GLY A 31 2.09 16.84 7.03
N ALA A 32 1.90 15.72 6.33
CA ALA A 32 1.03 15.68 5.16
C ALA A 32 -0.46 15.76 5.55
N ARG A 33 -1.26 16.48 4.75
CA ARG A 33 -2.72 16.29 4.77
C ARG A 33 -3.03 14.90 4.20
N VAL A 34 -3.95 14.16 4.80
CA VAL A 34 -4.16 12.75 4.41
C VAL A 34 -5.61 12.49 4.01
N ALA A 35 -5.80 12.20 2.72
CA ALA A 35 -7.02 11.61 2.20
C ALA A 35 -6.98 10.10 2.48
N ILE A 36 -7.93 9.60 3.26
CA ILE A 36 -8.09 8.16 3.49
C ILE A 36 -9.22 7.62 2.62
N ASN A 37 -9.03 6.38 2.15
CA ASN A 37 -10.06 5.62 1.45
C ASN A 37 -10.09 4.19 2.00
N GLY A 38 -11.25 3.63 2.13
CA GLY A 38 -11.44 2.24 2.55
C GLY A 38 -12.88 1.98 2.95
N LEU A 39 -13.26 0.72 2.94
CA LEU A 39 -14.57 0.27 3.37
C LEU A 39 -14.60 0.09 4.90
N GLY A 40 -15.78 0.25 5.50
CA GLY A 40 -16.00 0.05 6.92
C GLY A 40 -17.37 0.56 7.36
N SER A 41 -17.76 0.29 8.61
CA SER A 41 -18.90 0.99 9.20
C SER A 41 -18.57 2.47 9.44
N ALA A 42 -19.59 3.30 9.64
CA ALA A 42 -19.39 4.72 9.94
C ALA A 42 -18.45 4.92 11.15
N GLU A 43 -18.63 4.10 12.19
CA GLU A 43 -17.81 4.15 13.41
C GLU A 43 -16.35 3.76 13.15
N GLN A 44 -16.10 2.78 12.28
CA GLN A 44 -14.75 2.37 11.90
C GLN A 44 -14.04 3.47 11.10
N ILE A 45 -14.74 4.10 10.16
CA ILE A 45 -14.23 5.21 9.37
C ILE A 45 -13.93 6.42 10.27
N GLU A 46 -14.84 6.77 11.18
CA GLU A 46 -14.65 7.86 12.12
C GLU A 46 -13.45 7.62 13.05
N ALA A 47 -13.30 6.40 13.59
CA ALA A 47 -12.16 6.02 14.40
C ALA A 47 -10.83 6.12 13.63
N ALA A 48 -10.81 5.68 12.37
CA ALA A 48 -9.65 5.82 11.50
C ALA A 48 -9.31 7.29 11.24
N LEU A 49 -10.29 8.12 10.86
CA LEU A 49 -10.11 9.55 10.67
C LEU A 49 -9.56 10.23 11.92
N LYS A 50 -10.19 9.94 13.08
CA LYS A 50 -9.72 10.50 14.36
C LYS A 50 -8.26 10.14 14.62
N SER A 51 -7.88 8.88 14.43
CA SER A 51 -6.52 8.41 14.70
C SER A 51 -5.47 9.06 13.78
N VAL A 52 -5.82 9.31 12.51
CA VAL A 52 -4.94 10.03 11.55
C VAL A 52 -4.86 11.51 11.91
N THR A 53 -5.97 12.15 12.28
CA THR A 53 -5.96 13.55 12.72
C THR A 53 -5.17 13.75 14.01
N ASP A 54 -5.33 12.85 14.99
CA ASP A 54 -4.57 12.87 16.25
C ASP A 54 -3.06 12.67 16.02
N ALA A 55 -2.67 12.01 14.94
CA ALA A 55 -1.27 11.87 14.55
C ALA A 55 -0.62 13.18 14.07
N GLY A 56 -1.39 14.23 13.80
CA GLY A 56 -0.87 15.58 13.70
C GLY A 56 -1.20 16.37 12.43
N SER A 57 -2.14 15.93 11.59
CA SER A 57 -2.51 16.67 10.38
C SER A 57 -4.00 16.52 10.03
N GLU A 58 -4.49 17.38 9.15
CA GLU A 58 -5.85 17.32 8.62
C GLU A 58 -6.06 16.02 7.84
N SER A 59 -7.19 15.35 8.05
CA SER A 59 -7.58 14.16 7.30
C SER A 59 -9.06 14.20 6.89
N GLN A 60 -9.35 13.55 5.77
CA GLN A 60 -10.70 13.38 5.25
C GLN A 60 -10.87 12.00 4.60
N HIS A 61 -12.04 11.39 4.75
CA HIS A 61 -12.41 10.16 4.07
C HIS A 61 -13.03 10.47 2.71
N PHE A 62 -12.57 9.73 1.69
CA PHE A 62 -13.10 9.78 0.34
C PHE A 62 -13.56 8.38 -0.06
N ASP A 63 -14.87 8.20 -0.16
CA ASP A 63 -15.45 6.90 -0.45
C ASP A 63 -15.27 6.51 -1.92
N ALA A 64 -14.90 5.25 -2.16
CA ALA A 64 -14.91 4.61 -3.46
C ALA A 64 -14.80 3.09 -3.31
N ASP A 65 -15.60 2.36 -4.05
CA ASP A 65 -15.37 0.94 -4.30
C ASP A 65 -14.31 0.79 -5.39
N LEU A 66 -13.14 0.31 -4.99
CA LEU A 66 -11.97 0.20 -5.88
C LEU A 66 -12.11 -0.86 -6.98
N ARG A 67 -13.22 -1.61 -7.02
CA ARG A 67 -13.61 -2.45 -8.15
C ARG A 67 -14.24 -1.65 -9.30
N LYS A 68 -14.56 -0.37 -9.07
CA LYS A 68 -15.33 0.48 -9.98
C LYS A 68 -14.49 1.65 -10.45
N PRO A 69 -14.00 1.64 -11.69
CA PRO A 69 -13.14 2.70 -12.22
C PRO A 69 -13.77 4.11 -12.18
N ASP A 70 -15.08 4.20 -12.37
CA ASP A 70 -15.82 5.46 -12.27
C ASP A 70 -15.80 6.05 -10.85
N GLN A 71 -15.95 5.21 -9.83
CA GLN A 71 -15.85 5.66 -8.45
C GLN A 71 -14.42 6.07 -8.08
N ILE A 72 -13.41 5.36 -8.60
CA ILE A 72 -12.01 5.77 -8.44
C ILE A 72 -11.79 7.15 -9.07
N ALA A 73 -12.31 7.39 -10.28
CA ALA A 73 -12.19 8.68 -10.95
C ALA A 73 -12.78 9.82 -10.12
N HIS A 74 -14.02 9.67 -9.66
CA HIS A 74 -14.69 10.67 -8.81
C HIS A 74 -13.95 10.91 -7.49
N MET A 75 -13.40 9.84 -6.87
CA MET A 75 -12.59 9.97 -5.67
C MET A 75 -11.34 10.82 -5.93
N LEU A 76 -10.60 10.53 -7.02
CA LEU A 76 -9.38 11.29 -7.36
C LEU A 76 -9.70 12.76 -7.64
N GLU A 77 -10.78 13.06 -8.37
CA GLU A 77 -11.26 14.42 -8.63
C GLU A 77 -11.57 15.15 -7.32
N ALA A 78 -12.30 14.50 -6.40
CA ALA A 78 -12.64 15.07 -5.10
C ALA A 78 -11.40 15.33 -4.23
N VAL A 79 -10.44 14.39 -4.21
CA VAL A 79 -9.18 14.59 -3.49
C VAL A 79 -8.36 15.72 -4.10
N GLN A 80 -8.28 15.82 -5.43
CA GLN A 80 -7.57 16.91 -6.13
C GLN A 80 -8.21 18.27 -5.86
N ALA A 81 -9.54 18.34 -5.73
CA ALA A 81 -10.24 19.57 -5.35
C ALA A 81 -9.98 19.97 -3.87
N TRP A 82 -9.78 18.99 -2.99
CA TRP A 82 -9.42 19.20 -1.59
C TRP A 82 -7.96 19.60 -1.43
N GLY A 83 -7.05 19.03 -2.27
CA GLY A 83 -5.62 19.34 -2.31
C GLY A 83 -4.93 18.53 -3.40
N ASN A 84 -3.89 19.09 -4.01
CA ASN A 84 -3.11 18.38 -5.03
C ASN A 84 -2.55 17.07 -4.46
N ILE A 85 -2.75 15.96 -5.16
CA ILE A 85 -2.16 14.67 -4.76
C ILE A 85 -0.66 14.73 -5.03
N ASP A 86 0.14 14.87 -3.98
CA ASP A 86 1.60 14.85 -4.03
C ASP A 86 2.17 13.46 -3.71
N ILE A 87 1.43 12.70 -2.88
CA ILE A 87 1.80 11.36 -2.44
C ILE A 87 0.60 10.44 -2.70
N LEU A 88 0.81 9.36 -3.43
CA LEU A 88 -0.19 8.33 -3.68
C LEU A 88 0.32 7.01 -3.11
N VAL A 89 -0.43 6.42 -2.17
CA VAL A 89 -0.13 5.08 -1.65
C VAL A 89 -1.27 4.13 -2.01
N ASN A 90 -1.00 3.20 -2.92
CA ASN A 90 -1.90 2.12 -3.25
C ASN A 90 -1.66 0.96 -2.28
N CYS A 91 -2.48 0.91 -1.22
CA CYS A 91 -2.35 -0.08 -0.15
C CYS A 91 -3.55 -1.03 -0.06
N ALA A 92 -4.68 -0.68 -0.66
CA ALA A 92 -5.84 -1.57 -0.68
C ALA A 92 -5.50 -2.94 -1.27
N GLY A 93 -5.96 -3.99 -0.63
CA GLY A 93 -5.71 -5.34 -1.10
C GLY A 93 -6.51 -6.38 -0.36
N ILE A 94 -6.93 -7.39 -1.10
CA ILE A 94 -7.61 -8.58 -0.58
C ILE A 94 -6.89 -9.84 -1.06
N GLN A 95 -7.14 -10.95 -0.38
CA GLN A 95 -6.60 -12.25 -0.78
C GLN A 95 -7.66 -13.35 -0.63
N HIS A 96 -7.47 -14.42 -1.38
CA HIS A 96 -8.21 -15.67 -1.23
C HIS A 96 -7.27 -16.83 -1.47
N ALA A 97 -7.33 -17.85 -0.63
CA ALA A 97 -6.50 -19.05 -0.72
C ALA A 97 -7.36 -20.24 -1.18
N ALA A 98 -7.03 -20.80 -2.34
CA ALA A 98 -7.59 -22.05 -2.86
C ALA A 98 -6.62 -22.64 -3.90
N PRO A 99 -6.64 -23.97 -4.13
CA PRO A 99 -5.94 -24.57 -5.26
C PRO A 99 -6.34 -23.93 -6.58
N LEU A 100 -5.43 -23.86 -7.55
CA LEU A 100 -5.68 -23.18 -8.83
C LEU A 100 -6.95 -23.67 -9.53
N ALA A 101 -7.16 -24.99 -9.52
CA ALA A 101 -8.36 -25.60 -10.15
C ALA A 101 -9.68 -25.30 -9.44
N GLU A 102 -9.63 -24.90 -8.17
CA GLU A 102 -10.78 -24.62 -7.31
C GLU A 102 -10.99 -23.12 -7.07
N GLN A 103 -10.16 -22.28 -7.68
CA GLN A 103 -10.23 -20.82 -7.49
C GLN A 103 -11.54 -20.26 -8.07
N PRO A 104 -12.41 -19.64 -7.26
CA PRO A 104 -13.64 -19.07 -7.77
C PRO A 104 -13.35 -17.92 -8.74
N PRO A 105 -13.94 -17.89 -9.96
CA PRO A 105 -13.72 -16.80 -10.92
C PRO A 105 -13.98 -15.40 -10.34
N GLN A 106 -15.05 -15.24 -9.58
CA GLN A 106 -15.37 -13.95 -8.95
C GLN A 106 -14.29 -13.48 -7.98
N LYS A 107 -13.62 -14.41 -7.26
CA LYS A 107 -12.49 -14.05 -6.38
C LYS A 107 -11.26 -13.61 -7.16
N TRP A 108 -11.04 -14.22 -8.33
CA TRP A 108 -10.02 -13.76 -9.27
C TRP A 108 -10.32 -12.32 -9.71
N ASP A 109 -11.52 -12.06 -10.21
CA ASP A 109 -11.92 -10.74 -10.72
C ASP A 109 -11.81 -9.66 -9.62
N ASP A 110 -12.34 -9.91 -8.42
CA ASP A 110 -12.26 -8.98 -7.29
C ASP A 110 -10.82 -8.67 -6.89
N ILE A 111 -9.95 -9.68 -6.83
CA ILE A 111 -8.54 -9.50 -6.44
C ILE A 111 -7.78 -8.72 -7.50
N ILE A 112 -7.95 -9.03 -8.77
CA ILE A 112 -7.31 -8.27 -9.85
C ILE A 112 -7.82 -6.83 -9.87
N ALA A 113 -9.12 -6.63 -9.73
CA ALA A 113 -9.72 -5.28 -9.71
C ALA A 113 -9.14 -4.42 -8.58
N ILE A 114 -9.11 -4.93 -7.35
CA ILE A 114 -8.69 -4.16 -6.17
C ILE A 114 -7.16 -4.04 -6.08
N ASN A 115 -6.43 -5.17 -6.24
CA ASN A 115 -4.99 -5.19 -5.97
C ASN A 115 -4.14 -4.65 -7.13
N LEU A 116 -4.67 -4.62 -8.35
CA LEU A 116 -3.90 -4.25 -9.54
C LEU A 116 -4.59 -3.15 -10.35
N SER A 117 -5.82 -3.37 -10.83
CA SER A 117 -6.50 -2.42 -11.71
C SER A 117 -6.75 -1.08 -11.01
N ALA A 118 -7.11 -1.09 -9.72
CA ALA A 118 -7.29 0.15 -8.96
C ALA A 118 -6.01 0.98 -8.89
N ALA A 119 -4.84 0.33 -8.68
CA ALA A 119 -3.56 1.03 -8.68
C ALA A 119 -3.22 1.62 -10.06
N PHE A 120 -3.57 0.95 -11.15
CA PHE A 120 -3.46 1.51 -12.49
C PHE A 120 -4.32 2.77 -12.62
N HIS A 121 -5.60 2.73 -12.27
CA HIS A 121 -6.51 3.85 -12.40
C HIS A 121 -6.12 5.05 -11.53
N THR A 122 -5.68 4.82 -10.31
CA THR A 122 -5.21 5.89 -9.43
C THR A 122 -3.94 6.54 -9.96
N MET A 123 -2.95 5.76 -10.42
CA MET A 123 -1.71 6.28 -11.01
C MET A 123 -1.97 7.02 -12.32
N GLN A 124 -2.83 6.50 -13.19
CA GLN A 124 -3.19 7.12 -14.47
C GLN A 124 -3.68 8.57 -14.29
N GLN A 125 -4.42 8.83 -13.20
CA GLN A 125 -4.99 10.15 -12.94
C GLN A 125 -4.08 11.05 -12.08
N ALA A 126 -3.27 10.49 -11.18
CA ALA A 126 -2.43 11.28 -10.28
C ALA A 126 -1.09 11.70 -10.92
N LEU A 127 -0.46 10.81 -11.69
CA LEU A 127 0.89 11.01 -12.22
C LEU A 127 1.04 12.23 -13.15
N PRO A 128 0.09 12.54 -14.07
CA PRO A 128 0.23 13.74 -14.92
C PRO A 128 0.36 15.02 -14.10
N GLY A 129 -0.50 15.24 -13.11
CA GLY A 129 -0.43 16.42 -12.25
C GLY A 129 0.82 16.45 -11.37
N MET A 130 1.32 15.29 -10.91
CA MET A 130 2.60 15.21 -10.21
C MET A 130 3.76 15.64 -11.12
N ALA A 131 3.76 15.20 -12.37
CA ALA A 131 4.79 15.56 -13.36
C ALA A 131 4.79 17.06 -13.69
N GLU A 132 3.62 17.65 -13.89
CA GLU A 132 3.47 19.10 -14.13
C GLU A 132 4.01 19.95 -12.98
N ARG A 133 3.81 19.51 -11.74
CA ARG A 133 4.35 20.18 -10.54
C ARG A 133 5.80 19.83 -10.24
N GLY A 134 6.39 18.88 -10.96
CA GLY A 134 7.76 18.42 -10.78
C GLY A 134 8.01 17.68 -9.45
N TYR A 135 6.96 17.21 -8.78
CA TYR A 135 7.04 16.44 -7.54
C TYR A 135 5.90 15.41 -7.45
N GLY A 136 6.28 14.18 -7.15
CA GLY A 136 5.34 13.10 -6.87
C GLY A 136 6.00 11.92 -6.18
N ARG A 137 5.27 11.26 -5.29
CA ARG A 137 5.68 10.02 -4.63
C ARG A 137 4.56 8.99 -4.77
N VAL A 138 4.79 7.98 -5.58
CA VAL A 138 3.89 6.83 -5.67
C VAL A 138 4.53 5.65 -4.97
N VAL A 139 3.83 5.10 -3.99
CA VAL A 139 4.24 3.89 -3.29
C VAL A 139 3.13 2.85 -3.39
N ASN A 140 3.42 1.76 -4.08
CA ASN A 140 2.50 0.63 -4.20
C ASN A 140 2.87 -0.44 -3.16
N ILE A 141 1.93 -0.80 -2.30
CA ILE A 141 2.12 -1.88 -1.35
C ILE A 141 1.88 -3.21 -2.07
N ALA A 142 2.99 -3.80 -2.52
CA ALA A 142 2.99 -5.11 -3.15
C ALA A 142 2.95 -6.23 -2.08
N SER A 143 3.90 -7.12 -2.09
CA SER A 143 4.11 -8.24 -1.15
C SER A 143 5.41 -8.94 -1.57
N VAL A 144 5.98 -9.80 -0.72
CA VAL A 144 6.92 -10.84 -1.15
C VAL A 144 6.36 -11.63 -2.34
N HIS A 145 5.04 -11.76 -2.42
CA HIS A 145 4.35 -12.40 -3.55
C HIS A 145 4.29 -11.55 -4.83
N GLY A 146 4.97 -10.45 -4.88
CA GLY A 146 5.37 -9.74 -6.10
C GLY A 146 6.78 -10.11 -6.57
N LEU A 147 7.52 -10.91 -5.79
CA LEU A 147 8.90 -11.34 -6.03
C LEU A 147 9.01 -12.86 -6.14
N VAL A 148 8.26 -13.60 -5.31
CA VAL A 148 8.22 -15.07 -5.29
C VAL A 148 6.78 -15.57 -5.24
N ALA A 149 6.52 -16.75 -5.77
CA ALA A 149 5.19 -17.36 -5.74
C ALA A 149 4.92 -18.12 -4.43
N SER A 150 3.65 -18.44 -4.21
CA SER A 150 3.18 -19.36 -3.17
C SER A 150 2.02 -20.18 -3.70
N GLN A 151 1.90 -21.42 -3.25
CA GLN A 151 0.75 -22.26 -3.57
C GLN A 151 -0.55 -21.65 -3.07
N ASN A 152 -1.66 -22.00 -3.71
CA ASN A 152 -3.03 -21.63 -3.34
C ASN A 152 -3.35 -20.12 -3.36
N LYS A 153 -2.52 -19.29 -3.99
CA LYS A 153 -2.67 -17.83 -4.03
C LYS A 153 -2.62 -17.26 -5.45
N ALA A 154 -3.10 -18.00 -6.46
CA ALA A 154 -2.96 -17.62 -7.86
C ALA A 154 -3.35 -16.18 -8.18
N PRO A 155 -4.57 -15.66 -7.85
CA PRO A 155 -4.94 -14.28 -8.18
C PRO A 155 -4.13 -13.26 -7.38
N TYR A 156 -3.82 -13.57 -6.12
CA TYR A 156 -3.02 -12.68 -5.28
C TYR A 156 -1.60 -12.53 -5.83
N VAL A 157 -0.92 -13.64 -6.11
CA VAL A 157 0.42 -13.65 -6.71
C VAL A 157 0.41 -12.92 -8.04
N ALA A 158 -0.53 -13.25 -8.94
CA ALA A 158 -0.66 -12.58 -10.24
C ALA A 158 -0.79 -11.05 -10.08
N SER A 159 -1.66 -10.59 -9.15
CA SER A 159 -1.86 -9.17 -8.90
C SER A 159 -0.60 -8.48 -8.35
N LYS A 160 0.14 -9.16 -7.45
CA LYS A 160 1.33 -8.60 -6.81
C LYS A 160 2.56 -8.58 -7.73
N PHE A 161 2.74 -9.57 -8.61
CA PHE A 161 3.69 -9.47 -9.71
C PHE A 161 3.30 -8.38 -10.72
N GLY A 162 2.00 -8.30 -11.04
CA GLY A 162 1.47 -7.28 -11.95
C GLY A 162 1.74 -5.86 -11.46
N ILE A 163 1.51 -5.55 -10.18
CA ILE A 163 1.74 -4.21 -9.64
C ILE A 163 3.24 -3.84 -9.61
N VAL A 164 4.13 -4.80 -9.38
CA VAL A 164 5.58 -4.56 -9.48
C VAL A 164 5.97 -4.21 -10.93
N GLY A 165 5.45 -4.96 -11.92
CA GLY A 165 5.68 -4.66 -13.33
C GLY A 165 5.13 -3.30 -13.73
N LEU A 166 3.88 -3.00 -13.36
CA LEU A 166 3.22 -1.72 -13.62
C LEU A 166 3.98 -0.54 -13.01
N SER A 167 4.50 -0.70 -11.79
CA SER A 167 5.29 0.33 -11.12
C SER A 167 6.59 0.64 -11.84
N LYS A 168 7.24 -0.35 -12.44
CA LYS A 168 8.45 -0.15 -13.25
C LYS A 168 8.16 0.62 -14.53
N VAL A 169 7.04 0.33 -15.21
CA VAL A 169 6.61 1.09 -16.38
C VAL A 169 6.37 2.54 -16.03
N ALA A 170 5.55 2.81 -15.00
CA ALA A 170 5.28 4.17 -14.54
C ALA A 170 6.56 4.90 -14.09
N ALA A 171 7.47 4.21 -13.42
CA ALA A 171 8.77 4.78 -13.02
C ALA A 171 9.59 5.25 -14.22
N LEU A 172 9.64 4.45 -15.30
CA LEU A 172 10.38 4.81 -16.53
C LEU A 172 9.74 5.98 -17.27
N GLU A 173 8.41 6.00 -17.37
CA GLU A 173 7.68 7.05 -18.06
C GLU A 173 7.79 8.42 -17.38
N TYR A 174 7.90 8.44 -16.04
CA TYR A 174 7.93 9.66 -15.25
C TYR A 174 9.31 9.99 -14.66
N ALA A 175 10.34 9.20 -14.93
CA ALA A 175 11.70 9.39 -14.37
C ALA A 175 12.31 10.76 -14.66
N ALA A 176 12.00 11.36 -15.81
CA ALA A 176 12.51 12.67 -16.21
C ALA A 176 11.66 13.85 -15.70
N ALA A 177 10.53 13.59 -15.02
CA ALA A 177 9.67 14.64 -14.51
C ALA A 177 10.28 15.34 -13.29
N GLY A 178 10.31 16.68 -13.33
CA GLY A 178 10.88 17.51 -12.28
C GLY A 178 12.42 17.57 -12.30
N SER A 179 13.00 17.90 -11.15
CA SER A 179 14.44 18.06 -10.97
C SER A 179 14.86 17.60 -9.57
N ARG A 180 16.16 17.58 -9.32
CA ARG A 180 16.70 17.35 -7.97
C ARG A 180 16.16 18.37 -6.96
N ASP A 181 15.95 19.61 -7.39
CA ASP A 181 15.50 20.68 -6.50
C ASP A 181 14.00 20.61 -6.21
N SER A 182 13.18 20.30 -7.22
CA SER A 182 11.74 20.05 -7.04
C SER A 182 11.46 18.70 -6.34
N GLY A 183 12.40 17.74 -6.43
CA GLY A 183 12.30 16.41 -5.85
C GLY A 183 11.88 15.31 -6.83
N GLY A 184 11.46 15.67 -8.05
CA GLY A 184 11.09 14.72 -9.11
C GLY A 184 9.89 13.83 -8.79
N VAL A 185 9.55 12.94 -9.72
CA VAL A 185 8.49 11.93 -9.54
C VAL A 185 9.13 10.55 -9.38
N THR A 186 8.74 9.83 -8.34
CA THR A 186 9.20 8.44 -8.12
C THR A 186 8.04 7.49 -7.93
N VAL A 187 8.19 6.27 -8.46
CA VAL A 187 7.20 5.20 -8.35
C VAL A 187 7.91 3.94 -7.86
N ASN A 188 7.56 3.46 -6.67
CA ASN A 188 8.22 2.32 -6.04
C ASN A 188 7.21 1.34 -5.45
N CYS A 189 7.65 0.10 -5.22
CA CYS A 189 6.92 -0.92 -4.47
C CYS A 189 7.60 -1.19 -3.13
N VAL A 190 6.83 -1.30 -2.07
CA VAL A 190 7.23 -1.98 -0.83
C VAL A 190 6.65 -3.39 -0.87
N CYS A 191 7.47 -4.39 -0.58
CA CYS A 191 7.14 -5.81 -0.68
C CYS A 191 7.24 -6.48 0.71
N PRO A 192 6.22 -6.33 1.57
CA PRO A 192 6.26 -6.91 2.90
C PRO A 192 6.19 -8.44 2.90
N GLY A 193 6.85 -9.07 3.86
CA GLY A 193 6.59 -10.45 4.28
C GLY A 193 5.35 -10.52 5.17
N TRP A 194 5.45 -11.25 6.28
CA TRP A 194 4.38 -11.28 7.27
C TRP A 194 4.33 -9.98 8.09
N VAL A 195 3.17 -9.32 8.04
CA VAL A 195 2.88 -8.09 8.81
C VAL A 195 1.73 -8.39 9.77
N GLU A 196 1.86 -8.01 11.02
CA GLU A 196 0.85 -8.24 12.05
C GLU A 196 -0.40 -7.38 11.81
N THR A 197 -1.38 -7.97 11.13
CA THR A 197 -2.64 -7.32 10.73
C THR A 197 -3.80 -8.32 10.83
N PRO A 198 -5.05 -7.85 10.88
CA PRO A 198 -6.21 -8.75 10.80
C PRO A 198 -6.24 -9.64 9.56
N LEU A 199 -5.62 -9.20 8.45
CA LEU A 199 -5.60 -9.94 7.18
C LEU A 199 -4.90 -11.30 7.27
N ILE A 200 -3.91 -11.45 8.17
CA ILE A 200 -3.14 -12.70 8.31
C ILE A 200 -3.67 -13.62 9.42
N GLU A 201 -4.64 -13.17 10.21
CA GLU A 201 -5.17 -13.97 11.32
C GLU A 201 -5.69 -15.36 10.89
N PRO A 202 -6.38 -15.52 9.73
CA PRO A 202 -6.77 -16.84 9.24
C PRO A 202 -5.59 -17.80 9.02
N GLN A 203 -4.44 -17.28 8.53
CA GLN A 203 -3.23 -18.07 8.32
C GLN A 203 -2.61 -18.47 9.67
N ILE A 204 -2.55 -17.55 10.63
CA ILE A 204 -2.08 -17.86 11.99
C ILE A 204 -2.94 -18.98 12.61
N GLN A 205 -4.27 -18.87 12.49
CA GLN A 205 -5.18 -19.88 13.01
C GLN A 205 -4.98 -21.26 12.35
N ALA A 206 -4.75 -21.27 11.03
CA ALA A 206 -4.49 -22.51 10.29
C ALA A 206 -3.18 -23.21 10.71
N HIS A 207 -2.18 -22.47 11.21
CA HIS A 207 -0.88 -23.00 11.63
C HIS A 207 -0.81 -23.35 13.13
N ARG A 208 -1.87 -23.09 13.92
CA ARG A 208 -1.85 -23.37 15.38
C ARG A 208 -1.73 -24.84 15.75
N ASN A 209 -2.19 -25.75 14.88
CA ASN A 209 -2.16 -27.22 15.15
C ASN A 209 -2.71 -27.59 16.55
N GLY A 210 -3.75 -26.87 17.03
CA GLY A 210 -4.31 -27.05 18.36
C GLY A 210 -3.60 -26.31 19.50
N GLY A 211 -2.51 -25.59 19.20
CA GLY A 211 -1.75 -24.78 20.15
C GLY A 211 -2.30 -23.35 20.34
N SER A 212 -1.48 -22.48 20.92
CA SER A 212 -1.76 -21.06 21.13
C SER A 212 -1.66 -20.25 19.82
N ARG A 213 -2.07 -18.97 19.85
CA ARG A 213 -1.83 -18.03 18.73
C ARG A 213 -0.32 -17.88 18.45
N ASP A 214 0.50 -17.82 19.52
CA ASP A 214 1.95 -17.68 19.40
C ASP A 214 2.61 -18.89 18.73
N ASP A 215 2.09 -20.12 18.97
CA ASP A 215 2.54 -21.31 18.26
C ASP A 215 2.22 -21.21 16.76
N GLY A 216 1.03 -20.69 16.40
CA GLY A 216 0.66 -20.42 15.01
C GLY A 216 1.56 -19.39 14.36
N VAL A 217 1.87 -18.29 15.05
CA VAL A 217 2.80 -17.25 14.57
C VAL A 217 4.18 -17.85 14.34
N ARG A 218 4.70 -18.62 15.31
CA ARG A 218 6.01 -19.26 15.20
C ARG A 218 6.07 -20.19 14.00
N ALA A 219 5.11 -21.09 13.85
CA ALA A 219 5.06 -22.04 12.73
C ALA A 219 4.99 -21.32 11.38
N LEU A 220 4.21 -20.24 11.27
CA LEU A 220 4.10 -19.42 10.07
C LEU A 220 5.43 -18.76 9.70
N LEU A 221 6.18 -18.25 10.69
CA LEU A 221 7.47 -17.60 10.47
C LEU A 221 8.57 -18.62 10.12
N GLU A 222 8.64 -19.74 10.83
CA GLU A 222 9.61 -20.81 10.59
C GLU A 222 9.51 -21.38 9.18
N GLU A 223 8.33 -21.37 8.58
CA GLU A 223 8.12 -21.87 7.22
C GLU A 223 8.79 -20.99 6.16
N LYS A 224 8.80 -19.66 6.33
CA LYS A 224 9.14 -18.73 5.23
C LYS A 224 10.02 -17.52 5.61
N GLN A 225 10.06 -17.11 6.87
CA GLN A 225 10.67 -15.84 7.27
C GLN A 225 11.85 -16.06 8.23
N PRO A 226 13.10 -16.15 7.71
CA PRO A 226 14.29 -16.50 8.51
C PRO A 226 14.54 -15.63 9.73
N SER A 227 14.10 -14.37 9.72
CA SER A 227 14.25 -13.48 10.88
C SER A 227 13.41 -13.89 12.09
N LEU A 228 12.41 -14.76 11.91
CA LEU A 228 11.43 -15.19 12.93
C LEU A 228 10.70 -14.02 13.62
N ARG A 229 10.54 -12.90 12.92
CA ARG A 229 9.85 -11.69 13.41
C ARG A 229 8.86 -11.21 12.36
N MET A 230 7.63 -10.96 12.75
CA MET A 230 6.69 -10.19 11.93
C MET A 230 7.11 -8.73 11.87
N SER A 231 6.86 -8.09 10.75
CA SER A 231 6.86 -6.62 10.70
C SER A 231 5.58 -6.09 11.34
N LEU A 232 5.67 -4.91 11.92
CA LEU A 232 4.48 -4.17 12.35
C LEU A 232 3.99 -3.26 11.21
N PRO A 233 2.70 -2.89 11.17
CA PRO A 233 2.18 -1.92 10.21
C PRO A 233 2.96 -0.59 10.21
N GLU A 234 3.42 -0.15 11.37
CA GLU A 234 4.21 1.06 11.59
C GLU A 234 5.59 1.00 10.91
N ASP A 235 6.19 -0.17 10.79
CA ASP A 235 7.46 -0.36 10.08
C ASP A 235 7.29 -0.05 8.59
N ILE A 236 6.15 -0.48 8.02
CA ILE A 236 5.80 -0.17 6.63
C ILE A 236 5.52 1.33 6.47
N GLY A 237 4.81 1.93 7.44
CA GLY A 237 4.58 3.38 7.50
C GLY A 237 5.88 4.18 7.50
N ALA A 238 6.86 3.77 8.31
CA ALA A 238 8.18 4.41 8.39
C ALA A 238 8.93 4.34 7.05
N MET A 239 8.88 3.19 6.35
CA MET A 239 9.49 3.03 5.02
C MET A 239 8.82 3.94 3.99
N VAL A 240 7.49 4.04 3.99
CA VAL A 240 6.76 4.94 3.07
C VAL A 240 7.14 6.39 3.33
N VAL A 241 7.21 6.83 4.59
CA VAL A 241 7.66 8.19 4.94
C VAL A 241 9.09 8.45 4.48
N TRP A 242 9.99 7.46 4.63
CA TRP A 242 11.36 7.60 4.13
C TRP A 242 11.41 7.77 2.60
N LEU A 243 10.59 7.04 1.85
CA LEU A 243 10.47 7.18 0.39
C LEU A 243 9.95 8.56 -0.04
N CYS A 244 9.27 9.28 0.85
CA CYS A 244 8.82 10.64 0.59
C CYS A 244 9.89 11.70 0.86
N ARG A 245 11.02 11.33 1.47
CA ARG A 245 12.12 12.28 1.74
C ARG A 245 12.81 12.74 0.46
N ARG A 246 13.50 13.87 0.56
CA ARG A 246 14.29 14.43 -0.54
C ARG A 246 15.43 13.49 -0.97
N GLU A 247 16.03 12.80 -0.04
CA GLU A 247 17.13 11.85 -0.26
C GLU A 247 16.72 10.66 -1.13
N ALA A 248 15.42 10.32 -1.17
CA ALA A 248 14.87 9.24 -2.00
C ALA A 248 14.55 9.68 -3.44
N HIS A 249 14.84 10.92 -3.84
CA HIS A 249 14.45 11.48 -5.15
C HIS A 249 14.91 10.68 -6.37
N ASN A 250 15.99 9.92 -6.25
CA ASN A 250 16.55 9.11 -7.33
C ASN A 250 16.29 7.60 -7.15
N LEU A 251 15.43 7.23 -6.21
CA LEU A 251 14.96 5.87 -6.03
C LEU A 251 13.61 5.71 -6.71
N THR A 252 13.59 5.11 -7.91
CA THR A 252 12.37 4.85 -8.68
C THR A 252 12.44 3.49 -9.37
N GLY A 253 11.30 2.83 -9.58
CA GLY A 253 11.21 1.50 -10.17
C GLY A 253 11.66 0.35 -9.26
N ALA A 254 11.95 0.63 -7.99
CA ALA A 254 12.42 -0.39 -7.05
C ALA A 254 11.24 -1.21 -6.48
N ALA A 255 11.51 -2.51 -6.27
CA ALA A 255 10.67 -3.40 -5.48
C ALA A 255 11.47 -3.80 -4.23
N MET A 256 11.10 -3.23 -3.09
CA MET A 256 11.90 -3.30 -1.85
C MET A 256 11.30 -4.31 -0.88
N PRO A 257 11.96 -5.45 -0.64
CA PRO A 257 11.50 -6.43 0.33
C PRO A 257 11.65 -5.91 1.77
N MET A 258 10.59 -6.09 2.56
CA MET A 258 10.58 -5.96 4.02
C MET A 258 10.06 -7.28 4.58
N ASP A 259 10.85 -8.34 4.49
CA ASP A 259 10.37 -9.73 4.54
C ASP A 259 11.18 -10.63 5.47
N GLY A 260 12.07 -10.07 6.26
CA GLY A 260 12.91 -10.81 7.20
C GLY A 260 13.77 -11.88 6.56
N GLY A 261 14.15 -11.71 5.29
CA GLY A 261 15.01 -12.61 4.53
C GLY A 261 14.28 -13.68 3.73
N TRP A 262 12.95 -13.63 3.63
CA TRP A 262 12.16 -14.59 2.86
C TRP A 262 12.62 -14.71 1.39
N THR A 263 12.92 -13.60 0.74
CA THR A 263 13.32 -13.58 -0.68
C THR A 263 14.83 -13.57 -0.91
N ALA A 264 15.63 -13.68 0.15
CA ALA A 264 17.09 -13.66 0.06
C ALA A 264 17.71 -15.05 -0.22
N GLN A 265 16.91 -16.10 -0.40
CA GLN A 265 17.32 -17.51 -0.58
C GLN A 265 16.79 -18.10 -1.86
#